data_7466791c09f88dce00e37f6820afa012
#
_entry.id   7466791c09f88dce00e37f6820afa012
#
_cell.length_a   1.000
_cell.length_b   1.000
_cell.length_c   1.000
_cell.angle_alpha   90.00
_cell.angle_beta   90.00
_cell.angle_gamma   90.00
#
_symmetry.space_group_name_H-M   'P 1'
#
loop_
_entity.id
_entity.type
_entity.pdbx_description
1 polymer ?
#
loop_
_entity_poly.entity_id
_entity_poly.type
_entity_poly.pdbx_seq_one_letter_code
_entity_poly.pdbx_strand_id
1 'polypeptide(L)'
;MVLGISVLELLIFKHRLSSLYAKVKSGGTRAVGTDQMKALAQNHRTLRAGSDLAAIATVALPFVGVLAAARFTWTHGAAVAELASCAVMYVLTFVGVEVGFHRHFAHRSFLAVRPVRIILAGLGSMALQGSVLWWAGVHRVHHAHADHFGDPHSPLEGLLHAHVGWLFRNLDPPDWRRRASNLFRDEVARKVTRTYYLWALGGLLLPAGAVALALHSWEGLLLGFLWGGLVRIFLVNHFVWSINSVCHRFGSRPYSTRDESRNNALLCLPSLGFSWHNNHHAFPASALNSHRWWQLDPCGLLILGLQSLGLVSNVGNSFGQQKHGGAIVGSNRVHSGGMLAKSPSRNGPAGVRVQPRPQTHRG
;
A
#
# COMPACT_ATOMS: atom_id res chain seq x y z
N MET A 1 -20.50 -22.95 -6.87
CA MET A 1 -21.52 -21.97 -6.46
C MET A 1 -21.23 -21.41 -5.07
N VAL A 2 -19.98 -20.95 -4.78
CA VAL A 2 -19.56 -20.40 -3.46
C VAL A 2 -18.72 -19.11 -3.61
N LEU A 3 -18.60 -18.54 -4.79
CA LEU A 3 -17.78 -17.35 -5.10
C LEU A 3 -18.61 -16.07 -5.32
N GLY A 4 -19.87 -16.04 -4.88
CA GLY A 4 -20.81 -14.94 -5.17
C GLY A 4 -21.12 -13.95 -4.04
N ILE A 5 -20.39 -13.96 -2.93
CA ILE A 5 -20.55 -12.88 -1.94
C ILE A 5 -19.79 -11.66 -2.45
N SER A 6 -20.53 -10.66 -2.95
CA SER A 6 -19.92 -9.45 -3.48
C SER A 6 -19.15 -8.72 -2.38
N VAL A 7 -18.00 -8.13 -2.76
CA VAL A 7 -17.22 -7.25 -1.86
C VAL A 7 -18.11 -6.17 -1.24
N LEU A 8 -19.19 -5.80 -1.91
CA LEU A 8 -20.19 -4.86 -1.44
C LEU A 8 -21.00 -5.43 -0.26
N GLU A 9 -21.38 -6.70 -0.28
CA GLU A 9 -22.06 -7.35 0.84
C GLU A 9 -21.14 -7.54 2.03
N LEU A 10 -19.87 -7.87 1.79
CA LEU A 10 -18.81 -7.86 2.82
C LEU A 10 -18.60 -6.47 3.44
N LEU A 11 -18.61 -5.42 2.61
CA LEU A 11 -18.46 -4.03 3.06
C LEU A 11 -19.69 -3.52 3.82
N ILE A 12 -20.91 -3.83 3.35
CA ILE A 12 -22.18 -3.46 4.02
C ILE A 12 -22.28 -4.20 5.35
N PHE A 13 -21.94 -5.48 5.38
CA PHE A 13 -21.99 -6.30 6.58
C PHE A 13 -20.99 -5.82 7.64
N LYS A 14 -19.75 -5.52 7.25
CA LYS A 14 -18.71 -4.98 8.15
C LYS A 14 -19.07 -3.59 8.70
N HIS A 15 -19.75 -2.77 7.91
CA HIS A 15 -20.29 -1.48 8.37
C HIS A 15 -21.39 -1.66 9.43
N ARG A 16 -22.26 -2.66 9.28
CA ARG A 16 -23.29 -3.00 10.28
C ARG A 16 -22.66 -3.53 11.58
N LEU A 17 -21.61 -4.34 11.50
CA LEU A 17 -20.87 -4.84 12.67
C LEU A 17 -20.16 -3.73 13.46
N SER A 18 -19.48 -2.81 12.80
CA SER A 18 -18.83 -1.69 13.47
C SER A 18 -19.85 -0.72 14.12
N SER A 19 -21.01 -0.53 13.50
CA SER A 19 -22.14 0.23 14.06
C SER A 19 -22.75 -0.45 15.31
N LEU A 20 -22.88 -1.79 15.29
CA LEU A 20 -23.35 -2.57 16.44
C LEU A 20 -22.34 -2.55 17.61
N TYR A 21 -21.05 -2.72 17.29
CA TYR A 21 -19.98 -2.65 18.29
C TYR A 21 -19.89 -1.26 18.94
N ALA A 22 -20.06 -0.19 18.16
CA ALA A 22 -20.14 1.17 18.68
C ALA A 22 -21.36 1.38 19.58
N LYS A 23 -22.53 0.82 19.24
CA LYS A 23 -23.75 0.85 20.08
C LYS A 23 -23.61 0.06 21.38
N VAL A 24 -22.92 -1.10 21.37
CA VAL A 24 -22.63 -1.86 22.59
C VAL A 24 -21.67 -1.11 23.51
N LYS A 25 -20.70 -0.40 22.96
CA LYS A 25 -19.71 0.40 23.71
C LYS A 25 -20.28 1.71 24.26
N SER A 26 -21.36 2.23 23.69
CA SER A 26 -22.04 3.48 24.12
C SER A 26 -23.08 3.30 25.23
N GLY A 27 -23.13 2.14 25.90
CA GLY A 27 -23.94 1.95 27.13
C GLY A 27 -25.44 1.72 26.91
N GLY A 28 -25.88 1.44 25.68
CA GLY A 28 -27.23 1.01 25.37
C GLY A 28 -27.42 -0.46 25.73
N THR A 29 -27.68 -0.77 26.99
CA THR A 29 -27.92 -2.13 27.51
C THR A 29 -29.30 -2.66 27.08
N ARG A 30 -29.44 -3.09 25.81
CA ARG A 30 -30.32 -4.23 25.50
C ARG A 30 -29.43 -5.44 25.35
N ALA A 31 -29.64 -6.45 26.22
CA ALA A 31 -28.94 -7.72 26.16
C ALA A 31 -29.00 -8.24 24.71
N VAL A 32 -27.84 -8.33 24.05
CA VAL A 32 -27.71 -8.96 22.74
C VAL A 32 -28.03 -10.43 22.96
N GLY A 33 -29.13 -10.92 22.40
CA GLY A 33 -29.58 -12.30 22.59
C GLY A 33 -28.50 -13.30 22.16
N THR A 34 -28.46 -14.46 22.83
CA THR A 34 -27.49 -15.53 22.55
C THR A 34 -27.41 -15.92 21.08
N ASP A 35 -28.51 -15.84 20.34
CA ASP A 35 -28.56 -16.16 18.92
C ASP A 35 -27.93 -15.06 18.04
N GLN A 36 -28.04 -13.79 18.43
CA GLN A 36 -27.31 -12.71 17.77
C GLN A 36 -25.80 -12.83 17.98
N MET A 37 -25.36 -13.24 19.19
CA MET A 37 -23.95 -13.49 19.47
C MET A 37 -23.41 -14.69 18.68
N LYS A 38 -24.18 -15.77 18.56
CA LYS A 38 -23.82 -16.93 17.72
C LYS A 38 -23.73 -16.54 16.23
N ALA A 39 -24.70 -15.78 15.72
CA ALA A 39 -24.70 -15.31 14.35
C ALA A 39 -23.49 -14.39 14.06
N LEU A 40 -23.13 -13.48 14.99
CA LEU A 40 -21.94 -12.65 14.91
C LEU A 40 -20.65 -13.46 14.90
N ALA A 41 -20.55 -14.47 15.78
CA ALA A 41 -19.39 -15.38 15.86
C ALA A 41 -19.25 -16.23 14.58
N GLN A 42 -20.37 -16.76 14.07
CA GLN A 42 -20.39 -17.53 12.83
C GLN A 42 -19.96 -16.67 11.63
N ASN A 43 -20.49 -15.46 11.53
CA ASN A 43 -20.12 -14.53 10.46
C ASN A 43 -18.66 -14.07 10.55
N HIS A 44 -18.12 -13.88 11.75
CA HIS A 44 -16.70 -13.57 11.95
C HIS A 44 -15.80 -14.73 11.49
N ARG A 45 -16.18 -15.98 11.79
CA ARG A 45 -15.45 -17.17 11.31
C ARG A 45 -15.48 -17.29 9.79
N THR A 46 -16.63 -17.07 9.15
CA THR A 46 -16.77 -17.10 7.69
C THR A 46 -15.95 -16.02 6.99
N LEU A 47 -15.93 -14.79 7.53
CA LEU A 47 -15.11 -13.69 7.02
C LEU A 47 -13.63 -13.97 7.16
N ARG A 48 -13.20 -14.54 8.28
CA ARG A 48 -11.82 -14.95 8.51
C ARG A 48 -11.40 -16.06 7.55
N ALA A 49 -12.22 -17.09 7.40
CA ALA A 49 -11.94 -18.16 6.44
C ALA A 49 -11.81 -17.65 5.00
N GLY A 50 -12.64 -16.68 4.58
CA GLY A 50 -12.53 -16.05 3.25
C GLY A 50 -11.24 -15.24 3.09
N SER A 51 -10.79 -14.53 4.13
CA SER A 51 -9.52 -13.80 4.11
C SER A 51 -8.31 -14.74 4.08
N ASP A 52 -8.37 -15.84 4.85
CA ASP A 52 -7.30 -16.85 4.88
C ASP A 52 -7.17 -17.55 3.53
N LEU A 53 -8.30 -17.89 2.88
CA LEU A 53 -8.30 -18.48 1.55
C LEU A 53 -7.72 -17.52 0.50
N ALA A 54 -8.05 -16.23 0.57
CA ALA A 54 -7.46 -15.22 -0.33
C ALA A 54 -5.95 -15.08 -0.12
N ALA A 55 -5.47 -15.09 1.14
CA ALA A 55 -4.05 -15.08 1.46
C ALA A 55 -3.33 -16.33 0.92
N ILE A 56 -3.90 -17.51 1.15
CA ILE A 56 -3.37 -18.78 0.62
C ILE A 56 -3.30 -18.71 -0.92
N ALA A 57 -4.36 -18.28 -1.58
CA ALA A 57 -4.40 -18.18 -3.03
C ALA A 57 -3.34 -17.17 -3.56
N THR A 58 -3.18 -16.02 -2.89
CA THR A 58 -2.18 -14.99 -3.26
C THR A 58 -0.75 -15.50 -3.16
N VAL A 59 -0.46 -16.41 -2.22
CA VAL A 59 0.88 -16.96 -2.01
C VAL A 59 1.09 -18.26 -2.78
N ALA A 60 0.15 -19.21 -2.65
CA ALA A 60 0.32 -20.56 -3.17
C ALA A 60 0.15 -20.64 -4.70
N LEU A 61 -0.85 -19.97 -5.29
CA LEU A 61 -1.08 -20.07 -6.74
C LEU A 61 0.10 -19.54 -7.58
N PRO A 62 0.70 -18.38 -7.29
CA PRO A 62 1.89 -17.93 -8.01
C PRO A 62 3.08 -18.86 -7.81
N PHE A 63 3.28 -19.42 -6.62
CA PHE A 63 4.34 -20.38 -6.35
C PHE A 63 4.17 -21.67 -7.18
N VAL A 64 2.96 -22.25 -7.21
CA VAL A 64 2.63 -23.39 -8.07
C VAL A 64 2.83 -23.03 -9.54
N GLY A 65 2.48 -21.81 -9.94
CA GLY A 65 2.74 -21.29 -11.29
C GLY A 65 4.22 -21.26 -11.65
N VAL A 66 5.09 -20.86 -10.71
CA VAL A 66 6.56 -20.92 -10.90
C VAL A 66 7.04 -22.35 -11.12
N LEU A 67 6.57 -23.31 -10.31
CA LEU A 67 6.93 -24.72 -10.45
C LEU A 67 6.45 -25.30 -11.78
N ALA A 68 5.24 -24.98 -12.20
CA ALA A 68 4.68 -25.39 -13.47
C ALA A 68 5.44 -24.79 -14.66
N ALA A 69 5.76 -23.50 -14.61
CA ALA A 69 6.55 -22.81 -15.63
C ALA A 69 7.96 -23.42 -15.73
N ALA A 70 8.62 -23.65 -14.60
CA ALA A 70 9.94 -24.28 -14.55
C ALA A 70 9.90 -25.70 -15.15
N ARG A 71 8.91 -26.52 -14.78
CA ARG A 71 8.73 -27.88 -15.32
C ARG A 71 8.50 -27.88 -16.83
N PHE A 72 7.65 -26.96 -17.31
CA PHE A 72 7.34 -26.83 -18.74
C PHE A 72 8.60 -26.39 -19.51
N THR A 73 9.28 -25.35 -19.02
CA THR A 73 10.52 -24.84 -19.63
C THR A 73 11.62 -25.89 -19.69
N TRP A 74 11.74 -26.71 -18.65
CA TRP A 74 12.71 -27.82 -18.62
C TRP A 74 12.49 -28.82 -19.75
N THR A 75 11.24 -29.06 -20.13
CA THR A 75 10.90 -30.08 -21.16
C THR A 75 10.76 -29.52 -22.57
N HIS A 76 10.41 -28.25 -22.73
CA HIS A 76 10.06 -27.66 -24.03
C HIS A 76 10.91 -26.40 -24.37
N GLY A 77 11.75 -25.94 -23.45
CA GLY A 77 12.44 -24.67 -23.57
C GLY A 77 11.53 -23.48 -23.23
N ALA A 78 12.07 -22.27 -23.29
CA ALA A 78 11.33 -21.02 -23.12
C ALA A 78 11.40 -20.20 -24.40
N ALA A 79 10.25 -19.72 -24.87
CA ALA A 79 10.19 -18.79 -26.00
C ALA A 79 10.40 -17.34 -25.53
N VAL A 80 10.93 -16.49 -26.41
CA VAL A 80 11.11 -15.06 -26.14
C VAL A 80 9.79 -14.37 -25.79
N ALA A 81 8.67 -14.79 -26.41
CA ALA A 81 7.37 -14.22 -26.17
C ALA A 81 6.88 -14.37 -24.71
N GLU A 82 7.16 -15.51 -24.07
CA GLU A 82 6.81 -15.79 -22.68
C GLU A 82 7.62 -14.92 -21.71
N LEU A 83 8.94 -14.90 -21.91
CA LEU A 83 9.86 -14.11 -21.09
C LEU A 83 9.60 -12.60 -21.25
N ALA A 84 9.36 -12.15 -22.49
CA ALA A 84 8.99 -10.76 -22.77
C ALA A 84 7.65 -10.40 -22.11
N SER A 85 6.65 -11.28 -22.20
CA SER A 85 5.34 -11.09 -21.53
C SER A 85 5.51 -10.98 -20.01
N CYS A 86 6.33 -11.86 -19.40
CA CYS A 86 6.66 -11.79 -17.98
C CYS A 86 7.32 -10.45 -17.62
N ALA A 87 8.36 -10.04 -18.34
CA ALA A 87 9.11 -8.81 -18.09
C ALA A 87 8.23 -7.55 -18.25
N VAL A 88 7.46 -7.47 -19.34
CA VAL A 88 6.55 -6.34 -19.58
C VAL A 88 5.49 -6.23 -18.48
N MET A 89 4.80 -7.34 -18.18
CA MET A 89 3.77 -7.35 -17.14
C MET A 89 4.36 -7.11 -15.75
N TYR A 90 5.60 -7.57 -15.49
CA TYR A 90 6.31 -7.25 -14.27
C TYR A 90 6.49 -5.74 -14.10
N VAL A 91 7.08 -5.06 -15.09
CA VAL A 91 7.32 -3.62 -15.05
C VAL A 91 5.99 -2.86 -14.91
N LEU A 92 5.00 -3.17 -15.73
CA LEU A 92 3.71 -2.47 -15.72
C LEU A 92 3.02 -2.59 -14.36
N THR A 93 2.94 -3.79 -13.80
CA THR A 93 2.23 -3.99 -12.53
C THR A 93 3.03 -3.52 -11.32
N PHE A 94 4.37 -3.60 -11.38
CA PHE A 94 5.22 -2.98 -10.35
C PHE A 94 5.08 -1.46 -10.34
N VAL A 95 5.07 -0.81 -11.51
CA VAL A 95 4.76 0.63 -11.65
C VAL A 95 3.37 0.94 -11.09
N GLY A 96 2.38 0.09 -11.36
CA GLY A 96 1.04 0.24 -10.78
C GLY A 96 1.03 0.25 -9.26
N VAL A 97 1.84 -0.63 -8.62
CA VAL A 97 2.00 -0.66 -7.16
C VAL A 97 2.82 0.54 -6.68
N GLU A 98 4.02 0.74 -7.20
CA GLU A 98 4.97 1.72 -6.67
C GLU A 98 4.61 3.17 -7.03
N VAL A 99 4.28 3.47 -8.29
CA VAL A 99 3.87 4.83 -8.69
C VAL A 99 2.41 5.08 -8.35
N GLY A 100 1.55 4.06 -8.58
CA GLY A 100 0.11 4.18 -8.35
C GLY A 100 -0.26 4.05 -6.87
N PHE A 101 -0.28 2.84 -6.34
CA PHE A 101 -0.77 2.58 -4.99
C PHE A 101 0.04 3.31 -3.93
N HIS A 102 1.36 3.26 -4.03
CA HIS A 102 2.29 3.80 -3.05
C HIS A 102 2.42 5.33 -3.18
N ARG A 103 3.10 5.84 -4.23
CA ARG A 103 3.41 7.28 -4.32
C ARG A 103 2.16 8.14 -4.55
N HIS A 104 1.23 7.72 -5.44
CA HIS A 104 0.05 8.53 -5.73
C HIS A 104 -1.07 8.38 -4.70
N PHE A 105 -1.61 7.17 -4.50
CA PHE A 105 -2.79 6.98 -3.64
C PHE A 105 -2.45 6.98 -2.15
N ALA A 106 -1.36 6.33 -1.71
CA ALA A 106 -0.99 6.31 -0.30
C ALA A 106 -0.37 7.63 0.16
N HIS A 107 0.67 8.12 -0.52
CA HIS A 107 1.44 9.29 -0.09
C HIS A 107 1.00 10.62 -0.70
N ARG A 108 0.25 10.60 -1.82
CA ARG A 108 -0.17 11.80 -2.53
C ARG A 108 1.00 12.69 -2.93
N SER A 109 2.12 12.08 -3.32
CA SER A 109 3.37 12.77 -3.64
C SER A 109 3.33 13.52 -4.97
N PHE A 110 2.28 13.36 -5.75
CA PHE A 110 1.99 14.14 -6.98
C PHE A 110 0.49 14.11 -7.29
N LEU A 111 0.03 15.02 -8.15
CA LEU A 111 -1.29 15.00 -8.76
C LEU A 111 -1.19 14.44 -10.18
N ALA A 112 -2.20 13.69 -10.62
CA ALA A 112 -2.25 13.14 -11.98
C ALA A 112 -3.63 13.35 -12.61
N VAL A 113 -3.66 13.47 -13.93
CA VAL A 113 -4.91 13.51 -14.70
C VAL A 113 -5.69 12.18 -14.55
N ARG A 114 -7.00 12.26 -14.71
CA ARG A 114 -7.90 11.10 -14.46
C ARG A 114 -7.51 9.82 -15.21
N PRO A 115 -7.14 9.83 -16.51
CA PRO A 115 -6.72 8.62 -17.21
C PRO A 115 -5.49 7.96 -16.59
N VAL A 116 -4.45 8.74 -16.25
CA VAL A 116 -3.23 8.23 -15.60
C VAL A 116 -3.56 7.56 -14.27
N ARG A 117 -4.44 8.16 -13.47
CA ARG A 117 -4.90 7.60 -12.19
C ARG A 117 -5.61 6.26 -12.37
N ILE A 118 -6.48 6.14 -13.40
CA ILE A 118 -7.19 4.88 -13.70
C ILE A 118 -6.18 3.80 -14.12
N ILE A 119 -5.25 4.13 -15.02
CA ILE A 119 -4.22 3.20 -15.51
C ILE A 119 -3.37 2.72 -14.34
N LEU A 120 -2.81 3.63 -13.53
CA LEU A 120 -1.97 3.28 -12.39
C LEU A 120 -2.72 2.42 -11.37
N ALA A 121 -3.97 2.76 -11.05
CA ALA A 121 -4.80 1.99 -10.14
C ALA A 121 -5.13 0.59 -10.69
N GLY A 122 -5.44 0.48 -11.98
CA GLY A 122 -5.70 -0.78 -12.67
C GLY A 122 -4.49 -1.69 -12.70
N LEU A 123 -3.33 -1.16 -13.12
CA LEU A 123 -2.07 -1.90 -13.17
C LEU A 123 -1.65 -2.41 -11.77
N GLY A 124 -1.80 -1.59 -10.72
CA GLY A 124 -1.55 -2.02 -9.34
C GLY A 124 -2.50 -3.13 -8.89
N SER A 125 -3.78 -3.06 -9.31
CA SER A 125 -4.76 -4.11 -9.01
C SER A 125 -4.44 -5.44 -9.71
N MET A 126 -3.80 -5.41 -10.89
CA MET A 126 -3.33 -6.59 -11.60
C MET A 126 -2.18 -7.31 -10.86
N ALA A 127 -1.51 -6.67 -9.91
CA ALA A 127 -0.46 -7.28 -9.10
C ALA A 127 -0.99 -8.27 -8.04
N LEU A 128 -2.30 -8.37 -7.85
CA LEU A 128 -2.96 -9.22 -6.84
C LEU A 128 -2.53 -8.94 -5.39
N GLN A 129 -2.20 -7.68 -5.08
CA GLN A 129 -1.84 -7.24 -3.73
C GLN A 129 -3.01 -6.60 -2.95
N GLY A 130 -4.24 -6.84 -3.37
CA GLY A 130 -5.43 -6.22 -2.81
C GLY A 130 -5.86 -4.94 -3.56
N SER A 131 -6.98 -4.36 -3.12
CA SER A 131 -7.54 -3.17 -3.76
C SER A 131 -6.80 -1.88 -3.35
N VAL A 132 -6.92 -0.84 -4.18
CA VAL A 132 -6.32 0.50 -3.93
C VAL A 132 -6.62 1.02 -2.52
N LEU A 133 -7.90 0.95 -2.10
CA LEU A 133 -8.32 1.46 -0.80
C LEU A 133 -7.67 0.70 0.35
N TRP A 134 -7.65 -0.61 0.27
CA TRP A 134 -7.07 -1.48 1.29
C TRP A 134 -5.56 -1.31 1.35
N TRP A 135 -4.88 -1.44 0.20
CA TRP A 135 -3.42 -1.35 0.12
C TRP A 135 -2.90 -0.01 0.68
N ALA A 136 -3.46 1.10 0.18
CA ALA A 136 -3.05 2.43 0.64
C ALA A 136 -3.38 2.66 2.13
N GLY A 137 -4.49 2.13 2.61
CA GLY A 137 -4.87 2.21 4.03
C GLY A 137 -3.92 1.45 4.93
N VAL A 138 -3.61 0.19 4.58
CA VAL A 138 -2.64 -0.67 5.31
C VAL A 138 -1.25 -0.05 5.31
N HIS A 139 -0.79 0.44 4.16
CA HIS A 139 0.51 1.12 4.05
C HIS A 139 0.60 2.38 4.94
N ARG A 140 -0.49 3.15 5.06
CA ARG A 140 -0.54 4.30 5.99
C ARG A 140 -0.60 3.87 7.46
N VAL A 141 -1.13 2.69 7.78
CA VAL A 141 -0.99 2.11 9.13
C VAL A 141 0.46 1.77 9.41
N HIS A 142 1.15 1.12 8.44
CA HIS A 142 2.57 0.86 8.55
C HIS A 142 3.37 2.15 8.83
N HIS A 143 3.27 3.19 8.01
CA HIS A 143 3.99 4.46 8.25
C HIS A 143 3.70 5.11 9.59
N ALA A 144 2.53 4.89 10.16
CA ALA A 144 2.19 5.44 11.47
C ALA A 144 2.78 4.64 12.64
N HIS A 145 3.09 3.37 12.42
CA HIS A 145 3.53 2.41 13.44
C HIS A 145 4.79 1.65 13.04
N ALA A 146 5.49 2.07 11.97
CA ALA A 146 6.61 1.34 11.37
C ALA A 146 7.59 0.84 12.44
N ASP A 147 7.79 -0.47 12.44
CA ASP A 147 8.65 -1.20 13.40
C ASP A 147 8.26 -1.05 14.89
N HIS A 148 6.98 -0.72 15.16
CA HIS A 148 6.43 -0.61 16.50
C HIS A 148 5.15 -1.44 16.62
N PHE A 149 4.61 -1.51 17.85
CA PHE A 149 3.32 -2.18 18.07
C PHE A 149 2.22 -1.54 17.20
N GLY A 150 1.51 -2.38 16.46
CA GLY A 150 0.46 -1.95 15.52
C GLY A 150 0.91 -1.86 14.05
N ASP A 151 2.19 -2.08 13.75
CA ASP A 151 2.67 -2.27 12.38
C ASP A 151 2.17 -3.62 11.84
N PRO A 152 1.44 -3.64 10.70
CA PRO A 152 0.89 -4.89 10.16
C PRO A 152 1.95 -5.94 9.80
N HIS A 153 3.13 -5.50 9.41
CA HIS A 153 4.21 -6.37 8.89
C HIS A 153 5.58 -6.03 9.50
N SER A 154 5.60 -5.77 10.80
CA SER A 154 6.85 -5.45 11.51
C SER A 154 7.85 -6.60 11.46
N PRO A 155 9.11 -6.37 11.06
CA PRO A 155 10.18 -7.36 11.12
C PRO A 155 10.63 -7.67 12.56
N LEU A 156 10.14 -6.95 13.56
CA LEU A 156 10.33 -7.31 14.97
C LEU A 156 9.61 -8.61 15.34
N GLU A 157 8.52 -8.96 14.61
CA GLU A 157 7.84 -10.25 14.71
C GLU A 157 8.53 -11.35 13.88
N GLY A 158 9.64 -11.06 13.25
CA GLY A 158 10.44 -11.95 12.42
C GLY A 158 10.39 -11.62 10.92
N LEU A 159 11.48 -11.92 10.20
CA LEU A 159 11.58 -11.63 8.77
C LEU A 159 10.51 -12.35 7.94
N LEU A 160 10.21 -13.61 8.26
CA LEU A 160 9.17 -14.36 7.57
C LEU A 160 7.79 -13.77 7.80
N HIS A 161 7.53 -13.26 9.04
CA HIS A 161 6.30 -12.54 9.33
C HIS A 161 6.20 -11.28 8.47
N ALA A 162 7.21 -10.41 8.48
CA ALA A 162 7.22 -9.17 7.71
C ALA A 162 7.13 -9.42 6.19
N HIS A 163 7.70 -10.51 5.69
CA HIS A 163 7.68 -10.86 4.28
C HIS A 163 6.30 -11.35 3.82
N VAL A 164 5.81 -12.42 4.41
CA VAL A 164 4.59 -13.11 3.95
C VAL A 164 3.62 -13.48 5.06
N GLY A 165 4.12 -13.75 6.27
CA GLY A 165 3.32 -14.28 7.38
C GLY A 165 2.21 -13.33 7.86
N TRP A 166 2.41 -12.02 7.71
CA TRP A 166 1.43 -11.01 8.08
C TRP A 166 0.12 -11.12 7.30
N LEU A 167 0.15 -11.64 6.07
CA LEU A 167 -1.05 -11.89 5.27
C LEU A 167 -2.02 -12.87 5.95
N PHE A 168 -1.52 -13.77 6.79
CA PHE A 168 -2.30 -14.76 7.52
C PHE A 168 -2.74 -14.30 8.91
N ARG A 169 -2.21 -13.16 9.39
CA ARG A 169 -2.50 -12.63 10.73
C ARG A 169 -3.25 -11.31 10.74
N ASN A 170 -2.89 -10.39 9.84
CA ASN A 170 -3.27 -8.98 9.91
C ASN A 170 -3.85 -8.41 8.60
N LEU A 171 -4.68 -9.16 7.87
CA LEU A 171 -5.34 -8.64 6.66
C LEU A 171 -6.32 -7.49 6.92
N ASP A 172 -6.71 -7.24 8.16
CA ASP A 172 -7.60 -6.14 8.55
C ASP A 172 -7.02 -5.37 9.74
N PRO A 173 -5.83 -4.73 9.59
CA PRO A 173 -5.21 -4.00 10.69
C PRO A 173 -6.13 -2.88 11.17
N PRO A 174 -6.13 -2.56 12.48
CA PRO A 174 -6.96 -1.48 13.02
C PRO A 174 -6.72 -0.16 12.27
N ASP A 175 -7.75 0.65 12.19
CA ASP A 175 -7.71 2.03 11.65
C ASP A 175 -7.38 2.19 10.15
N TRP A 176 -7.10 1.14 9.36
CA TRP A 176 -6.77 1.32 7.95
C TRP A 176 -7.85 2.10 7.18
N ARG A 177 -9.15 1.86 7.49
CA ARG A 177 -10.26 2.59 6.85
C ARG A 177 -10.26 4.06 7.20
N ARG A 178 -9.99 4.39 8.47
CA ARG A 178 -9.86 5.77 8.93
C ARG A 178 -8.71 6.48 8.21
N ARG A 179 -7.57 5.80 8.07
CA ARG A 179 -6.40 6.33 7.36
C ARG A 179 -6.62 6.45 5.85
N ALA A 180 -7.48 5.63 5.26
CA ALA A 180 -7.88 5.72 3.86
C ALA A 180 -9.13 6.60 3.63
N SER A 181 -9.64 7.31 4.62
CA SER A 181 -10.95 8.02 4.57
C SER A 181 -11.09 8.97 3.38
N ASN A 182 -10.02 9.67 2.98
CA ASN A 182 -10.01 10.52 1.80
C ASN A 182 -10.18 9.72 0.50
N LEU A 183 -9.66 8.49 0.42
CA LEU A 183 -9.77 7.64 -0.77
C LEU A 183 -11.17 7.05 -0.93
N PHE A 184 -11.92 6.89 0.16
CA PHE A 184 -13.33 6.51 0.10
C PHE A 184 -14.21 7.60 -0.56
N ARG A 185 -13.75 8.85 -0.64
CA ARG A 185 -14.38 9.95 -1.36
C ARG A 185 -13.86 10.09 -2.79
N ASP A 186 -12.74 9.46 -3.11
CA ASP A 186 -12.11 9.50 -4.40
C ASP A 186 -12.81 8.57 -5.40
N GLU A 187 -13.33 9.12 -6.49
CA GLU A 187 -14.12 8.38 -7.49
C GLU A 187 -13.30 7.29 -8.17
N VAL A 188 -12.05 7.57 -8.57
CA VAL A 188 -11.18 6.61 -9.27
C VAL A 188 -10.82 5.46 -8.34
N ALA A 189 -10.35 5.77 -7.10
CA ALA A 189 -10.02 4.74 -6.13
C ALA A 189 -11.20 3.83 -5.81
N ARG A 190 -12.41 4.39 -5.65
CA ARG A 190 -13.64 3.61 -5.41
C ARG A 190 -14.03 2.74 -6.59
N LYS A 191 -14.03 3.30 -7.83
CA LYS A 191 -14.41 2.55 -9.03
C LYS A 191 -13.47 1.38 -9.27
N VAL A 192 -12.15 1.62 -9.24
CA VAL A 192 -11.16 0.56 -9.44
C VAL A 192 -11.23 -0.47 -8.31
N THR A 193 -11.44 -0.05 -7.06
CA THR A 193 -11.66 -1.01 -5.96
C THR A 193 -12.90 -1.88 -6.16
N ARG A 194 -14.02 -1.33 -6.66
CA ARG A 194 -15.24 -2.11 -6.94
C ARG A 194 -15.05 -3.11 -8.08
N THR A 195 -14.21 -2.77 -9.04
CA THR A 195 -13.90 -3.61 -10.21
C THR A 195 -12.57 -4.38 -10.05
N TYR A 196 -12.06 -4.50 -8.82
CA TYR A 196 -10.75 -5.10 -8.53
C TYR A 196 -10.56 -6.47 -9.20
N TYR A 197 -11.57 -7.34 -9.11
CA TYR A 197 -11.46 -8.69 -9.68
C TYR A 197 -11.39 -8.70 -11.22
N LEU A 198 -11.97 -7.70 -11.89
CA LEU A 198 -11.84 -7.57 -13.35
C LEU A 198 -10.41 -7.20 -13.74
N TRP A 199 -9.77 -6.29 -12.98
CA TRP A 199 -8.35 -5.94 -13.16
C TRP A 199 -7.44 -7.13 -12.87
N ALA A 200 -7.67 -7.83 -11.75
CA ALA A 200 -6.92 -9.01 -11.36
C ALA A 200 -7.00 -10.10 -12.46
N LEU A 201 -8.21 -10.38 -12.96
CA LEU A 201 -8.42 -11.31 -14.06
C LEU A 201 -7.75 -10.82 -15.35
N GLY A 202 -7.86 -9.52 -15.68
CA GLY A 202 -7.14 -8.91 -16.79
C GLY A 202 -5.64 -9.11 -16.70
N GLY A 203 -5.07 -8.98 -15.49
CA GLY A 203 -3.64 -9.24 -15.22
C GLY A 203 -3.19 -10.69 -15.50
N LEU A 204 -4.12 -11.64 -15.54
CA LEU A 204 -3.85 -13.03 -15.88
C LEU A 204 -4.15 -13.33 -17.37
N LEU A 205 -5.25 -12.82 -17.89
CA LEU A 205 -5.74 -13.17 -19.23
C LEU A 205 -5.11 -12.34 -20.35
N LEU A 206 -4.76 -11.08 -20.12
CA LEU A 206 -4.11 -10.25 -21.15
C LEU A 206 -2.76 -10.84 -21.58
N PRO A 207 -1.82 -11.21 -20.67
CA PRO A 207 -0.59 -11.86 -21.08
C PRO A 207 -0.82 -13.24 -21.72
N ALA A 208 -1.81 -14.00 -21.27
CA ALA A 208 -2.20 -15.27 -21.89
C ALA A 208 -2.58 -15.08 -23.36
N GLY A 209 -3.51 -14.16 -23.64
CA GLY A 209 -3.93 -13.85 -24.99
C GLY A 209 -2.80 -13.28 -25.87
N ALA A 210 -1.96 -12.40 -25.30
CA ALA A 210 -0.84 -11.81 -26.04
C ALA A 210 0.18 -12.87 -26.49
N VAL A 211 0.53 -13.83 -25.63
CA VAL A 211 1.47 -14.92 -25.98
C VAL A 211 0.82 -15.90 -26.97
N ALA A 212 -0.47 -16.22 -26.80
CA ALA A 212 -1.19 -17.07 -27.75
C ALA A 212 -1.20 -16.46 -29.15
N LEU A 213 -1.42 -15.16 -29.26
CA LEU A 213 -1.38 -14.42 -30.53
C LEU A 213 0.03 -14.39 -31.11
N ALA A 214 1.04 -14.15 -30.29
CA ALA A 214 2.43 -14.09 -30.74
C ALA A 214 2.97 -15.44 -31.24
N LEU A 215 2.54 -16.55 -30.62
CA LEU A 215 2.96 -17.90 -30.99
C LEU A 215 2.01 -18.59 -31.98
N HIS A 216 0.86 -17.97 -32.30
CA HIS A 216 -0.22 -18.54 -33.11
C HIS A 216 -0.63 -19.96 -32.63
N SER A 217 -0.69 -20.15 -31.31
CA SER A 217 -0.85 -21.46 -30.67
C SER A 217 -1.72 -21.38 -29.42
N TRP A 218 -2.54 -22.41 -29.21
CA TRP A 218 -3.34 -22.55 -27.97
C TRP A 218 -2.47 -22.79 -26.74
N GLU A 219 -1.28 -23.41 -26.90
CA GLU A 219 -0.32 -23.55 -25.83
C GLU A 219 0.17 -22.20 -25.33
N GLY A 220 0.23 -21.19 -26.22
CA GLY A 220 0.54 -19.82 -25.86
C GLY A 220 -0.38 -19.22 -24.78
N LEU A 221 -1.66 -19.65 -24.70
CA LEU A 221 -2.56 -19.25 -23.61
C LEU A 221 -2.03 -19.73 -22.25
N LEU A 222 -1.65 -21.00 -22.15
CA LEU A 222 -1.09 -21.56 -20.93
C LEU A 222 0.22 -20.90 -20.57
N LEU A 223 1.12 -20.74 -21.54
CA LEU A 223 2.44 -20.16 -21.34
C LEU A 223 2.36 -18.69 -20.92
N GLY A 224 1.52 -17.89 -21.58
CA GLY A 224 1.29 -16.51 -21.19
C GLY A 224 0.63 -16.38 -19.83
N PHE A 225 -0.30 -17.29 -19.49
CA PHE A 225 -0.90 -17.37 -18.16
C PHE A 225 0.13 -17.72 -17.08
N LEU A 226 1.02 -18.70 -17.35
CA LEU A 226 2.07 -19.11 -16.42
C LEU A 226 3.09 -17.98 -16.24
N TRP A 227 3.74 -17.53 -17.32
CA TRP A 227 4.83 -16.56 -17.25
C TRP A 227 4.36 -15.13 -17.00
N GLY A 228 3.52 -14.56 -17.87
CA GLY A 228 3.01 -13.19 -17.74
C GLY A 228 1.96 -13.03 -16.65
N GLY A 229 1.30 -14.11 -16.25
CA GLY A 229 0.37 -14.18 -15.13
C GLY A 229 1.06 -14.54 -13.82
N LEU A 230 1.22 -15.85 -13.53
CA LEU A 230 1.57 -16.36 -12.21
C LEU A 230 3.02 -16.10 -11.81
N VAL A 231 4.01 -16.38 -12.68
CA VAL A 231 5.44 -16.10 -12.40
C VAL A 231 5.66 -14.62 -12.15
N ARG A 232 5.06 -13.76 -12.97
CA ARG A 232 5.13 -12.32 -12.78
C ARG A 232 4.51 -11.88 -11.45
N ILE A 233 3.34 -12.41 -11.05
CA ILE A 233 2.72 -12.11 -9.74
C ILE A 233 3.64 -12.56 -8.60
N PHE A 234 4.24 -13.75 -8.70
CA PHE A 234 5.21 -14.24 -7.73
C PHE A 234 6.36 -13.22 -7.56
N LEU A 235 6.99 -12.83 -8.65
CA LEU A 235 8.12 -11.90 -8.62
C LEU A 235 7.73 -10.53 -8.02
N VAL A 236 6.64 -9.91 -8.49
CA VAL A 236 6.16 -8.61 -7.99
C VAL A 236 5.88 -8.69 -6.49
N ASN A 237 5.15 -9.71 -6.04
CA ASN A 237 4.79 -9.85 -4.63
C ASN A 237 6.02 -10.01 -3.76
N HIS A 238 6.94 -10.90 -4.12
CA HIS A 238 8.14 -11.14 -3.31
C HIS A 238 9.07 -9.93 -3.26
N PHE A 239 9.21 -9.17 -4.36
CA PHE A 239 10.00 -7.93 -4.32
C PHE A 239 9.33 -6.83 -3.50
N VAL A 240 8.01 -6.66 -3.58
CA VAL A 240 7.30 -5.70 -2.71
C VAL A 240 7.35 -6.13 -1.24
N TRP A 241 7.16 -7.40 -0.92
CA TRP A 241 7.27 -7.90 0.46
C TRP A 241 8.72 -7.83 0.98
N SER A 242 9.73 -7.89 0.10
CA SER A 242 11.12 -7.65 0.50
C SER A 242 11.36 -6.21 0.96
N ILE A 243 10.59 -5.24 0.48
CA ILE A 243 10.67 -3.88 1.01
C ILE A 243 10.26 -3.86 2.49
N ASN A 244 9.18 -4.56 2.85
CA ASN A 244 8.71 -4.63 4.23
C ASN A 244 9.66 -5.42 5.16
N SER A 245 10.30 -6.46 4.67
CA SER A 245 11.17 -7.35 5.46
C SER A 245 12.64 -6.97 5.36
N VAL A 246 13.22 -7.06 4.15
CA VAL A 246 14.67 -6.88 3.93
C VAL A 246 15.06 -5.42 4.13
N CYS A 247 14.29 -4.45 3.59
CA CYS A 247 14.62 -3.03 3.70
C CYS A 247 14.30 -2.42 5.08
N HIS A 248 13.76 -3.18 6.04
CA HIS A 248 13.70 -2.80 7.45
C HIS A 248 14.77 -3.50 8.32
N ARG A 249 15.67 -4.33 7.71
CA ARG A 249 16.72 -5.05 8.44
C ARG A 249 18.11 -4.89 7.85
N PHE A 250 18.19 -4.76 6.51
CA PHE A 250 19.47 -4.80 5.79
C PHE A 250 19.62 -3.63 4.83
N GLY A 251 20.76 -2.96 4.90
CA GLY A 251 21.11 -1.82 4.04
C GLY A 251 21.66 -0.62 4.78
N SER A 252 21.86 0.48 4.09
CA SER A 252 22.35 1.74 4.64
C SER A 252 21.21 2.58 5.21
N ARG A 253 21.53 3.42 6.21
CA ARG A 253 20.58 4.27 6.92
C ARG A 253 21.07 5.72 6.95
N PRO A 254 21.00 6.44 5.81
CA PRO A 254 21.50 7.81 5.71
C PRO A 254 20.69 8.82 6.51
N TYR A 255 19.43 8.52 6.83
CA TYR A 255 18.56 9.38 7.62
C TYR A 255 18.17 8.72 8.94
N SER A 256 18.18 9.51 10.01
CA SER A 256 17.68 9.08 11.31
C SER A 256 16.15 9.17 11.31
N THR A 257 15.48 8.05 11.03
CA THR A 257 14.03 7.88 11.12
C THR A 257 13.65 7.24 12.46
N ARG A 258 12.36 7.26 12.81
CA ARG A 258 11.84 6.62 14.03
C ARG A 258 11.70 5.11 13.90
N ASP A 259 11.85 4.59 12.70
CA ASP A 259 11.76 3.19 12.30
C ASP A 259 13.14 2.64 11.90
N GLU A 260 13.20 1.37 11.54
CA GLU A 260 14.44 0.68 11.13
C GLU A 260 14.60 0.60 9.60
N SER A 261 13.87 1.43 8.84
CA SER A 261 13.97 1.46 7.38
C SER A 261 15.40 1.72 6.88
N ARG A 262 15.78 1.06 5.80
CA ARG A 262 17.12 1.07 5.20
C ARG A 262 17.05 1.15 3.68
N ASN A 263 18.06 1.74 3.10
CA ASN A 263 18.28 1.74 1.66
C ASN A 263 19.04 0.47 1.27
N ASN A 264 18.48 -0.34 0.39
CA ASN A 264 19.09 -1.58 -0.08
C ASN A 264 19.40 -1.50 -1.58
N ALA A 265 20.70 -1.37 -1.92
CA ALA A 265 21.13 -1.22 -3.31
C ALA A 265 20.93 -2.49 -4.15
N LEU A 266 21.00 -3.69 -3.53
CA LEU A 266 20.82 -4.96 -4.25
C LEU A 266 19.38 -5.12 -4.76
N LEU A 267 18.41 -4.60 -4.02
CA LEU A 267 17.01 -4.64 -4.42
C LEU A 267 16.61 -3.48 -5.34
N CYS A 268 17.51 -2.52 -5.61
CA CYS A 268 17.17 -1.31 -6.35
C CYS A 268 16.59 -1.61 -7.74
N LEU A 269 17.29 -2.42 -8.54
CA LEU A 269 16.85 -2.71 -9.91
C LEU A 269 15.55 -3.52 -9.95
N PRO A 270 15.45 -4.68 -9.24
CA PRO A 270 14.19 -5.44 -9.25
C PRO A 270 13.01 -4.71 -8.60
N SER A 271 13.25 -3.79 -7.67
CA SER A 271 12.17 -2.99 -7.07
C SER A 271 11.92 -1.64 -7.76
N LEU A 272 12.55 -1.39 -8.93
CA LEU A 272 12.42 -0.15 -9.69
C LEU A 272 12.62 1.13 -8.84
N GLY A 273 13.54 1.06 -7.84
CA GLY A 273 13.87 2.15 -6.95
C GLY A 273 13.08 2.19 -5.63
N PHE A 274 12.15 1.27 -5.39
CA PHE A 274 11.37 1.22 -4.14
C PHE A 274 12.26 0.92 -2.91
N SER A 275 13.39 0.22 -3.12
CA SER A 275 14.32 -0.16 -2.06
C SER A 275 15.20 0.97 -1.51
N TRP A 276 15.09 2.20 -2.01
CA TRP A 276 15.60 3.40 -1.33
C TRP A 276 14.68 3.78 -0.16
N HIS A 277 14.43 2.84 0.72
CA HIS A 277 13.32 2.85 1.65
C HIS A 277 13.54 3.75 2.86
N ASN A 278 14.78 3.94 3.33
CA ASN A 278 15.08 4.93 4.36
C ASN A 278 14.93 6.37 3.82
N ASN A 279 15.28 6.62 2.56
CA ASN A 279 15.00 7.91 1.92
C ASN A 279 13.49 8.17 1.91
N HIS A 280 12.69 7.15 1.54
CA HIS A 280 11.24 7.23 1.50
C HIS A 280 10.64 7.47 2.90
N HIS A 281 11.05 6.73 3.92
CA HIS A 281 10.55 6.93 5.29
C HIS A 281 10.93 8.28 5.88
N ALA A 282 12.09 8.83 5.49
CA ALA A 282 12.47 10.19 5.87
C ALA A 282 11.64 11.27 5.16
N PHE A 283 11.22 11.02 3.91
CA PHE A 283 10.50 11.99 3.07
C PHE A 283 9.33 11.34 2.33
N PRO A 284 8.29 10.86 3.02
CA PRO A 284 7.21 10.09 2.40
C PRO A 284 6.35 10.88 1.40
N ALA A 285 6.37 12.21 1.46
CA ALA A 285 5.71 13.09 0.49
C ALA A 285 6.54 13.33 -0.79
N SER A 286 7.80 12.86 -0.84
CA SER A 286 8.62 12.95 -2.04
C SER A 286 8.12 11.98 -3.12
N ALA A 287 8.07 12.45 -4.36
CA ALA A 287 7.77 11.60 -5.52
C ALA A 287 9.03 10.86 -6.03
N LEU A 288 10.20 11.20 -5.51
CA LEU A 288 11.49 10.60 -5.85
C LEU A 288 12.07 9.92 -4.60
N ASN A 289 12.44 8.65 -4.71
CA ASN A 289 13.13 7.91 -3.65
C ASN A 289 14.66 8.04 -3.78
N SER A 290 15.17 8.47 -4.94
CA SER A 290 16.60 8.74 -5.15
C SER A 290 16.99 10.09 -4.54
N HIS A 291 17.99 10.10 -3.66
CA HIS A 291 18.54 11.30 -3.04
C HIS A 291 20.02 11.52 -3.37
N ARG A 292 20.62 10.61 -4.13
CA ARG A 292 21.99 10.69 -4.65
C ARG A 292 21.98 10.39 -6.14
N TRP A 293 22.88 11.00 -6.91
CA TRP A 293 22.95 10.85 -8.35
C TRP A 293 23.09 9.39 -8.85
N TRP A 294 23.70 8.53 -8.03
CA TRP A 294 23.89 7.11 -8.33
C TRP A 294 22.72 6.21 -7.89
N GLN A 295 21.75 6.73 -7.17
CA GLN A 295 20.56 6.01 -6.77
C GLN A 295 19.58 5.96 -7.92
N LEU A 296 19.48 4.82 -8.58
CA LEU A 296 18.56 4.62 -9.69
C LEU A 296 17.11 4.53 -9.16
N ASP A 297 16.22 5.36 -9.67
CA ASP A 297 14.78 5.36 -9.36
C ASP A 297 13.96 5.43 -10.66
N PRO A 298 13.80 4.30 -11.39
CA PRO A 298 13.01 4.26 -12.62
C PRO A 298 11.58 4.76 -12.45
N CYS A 299 10.93 4.45 -11.31
CA CYS A 299 9.60 4.94 -11.00
C CYS A 299 9.56 6.47 -10.83
N GLY A 300 10.58 7.05 -10.19
CA GLY A 300 10.72 8.51 -10.09
C GLY A 300 10.95 9.16 -11.45
N LEU A 301 11.80 8.58 -12.29
CA LEU A 301 12.03 9.06 -13.67
C LEU A 301 10.76 9.02 -14.51
N LEU A 302 9.93 7.97 -14.36
CA LEU A 302 8.62 7.90 -15.01
C LEU A 302 7.71 9.05 -14.57
N ILE A 303 7.66 9.37 -13.28
CA ILE A 303 6.85 10.50 -12.77
C ILE A 303 7.33 11.82 -13.38
N LEU A 304 8.64 12.06 -13.47
CA LEU A 304 9.20 13.25 -14.12
C LEU A 304 8.88 13.30 -15.61
N GLY A 305 8.95 12.15 -16.31
CA GLY A 305 8.53 12.05 -17.70
C GLY A 305 7.04 12.37 -17.91
N LEU A 306 6.16 11.86 -17.04
CA LEU A 306 4.74 12.20 -17.06
C LEU A 306 4.50 13.69 -16.73
N GLN A 307 5.32 14.29 -15.88
CA GLN A 307 5.27 15.71 -15.57
C GLN A 307 5.64 16.57 -16.78
N SER A 308 6.69 16.20 -17.51
CA SER A 308 7.09 16.91 -18.72
C SER A 308 6.04 16.88 -19.84
N LEU A 309 5.18 15.84 -19.83
CA LEU A 309 4.03 15.70 -20.73
C LEU A 309 2.76 16.41 -20.22
N GLY A 310 2.82 17.09 -19.06
CA GLY A 310 1.65 17.74 -18.46
C GLY A 310 0.60 16.79 -17.87
N LEU A 311 0.90 15.48 -17.81
CA LEU A 311 -0.01 14.44 -17.29
C LEU A 311 0.03 14.34 -15.76
N VAL A 312 1.09 14.87 -15.13
CA VAL A 312 1.33 14.91 -13.69
C VAL A 312 1.75 16.31 -13.27
N SER A 313 1.34 16.75 -12.09
CA SER A 313 1.68 18.06 -11.51
C SER A 313 1.91 17.95 -9.99
N ASN A 314 2.34 19.03 -9.35
CA ASN A 314 2.62 19.10 -7.92
C ASN A 314 3.51 17.94 -7.44
N VAL A 315 4.59 17.66 -8.19
CA VAL A 315 5.53 16.58 -7.86
C VAL A 315 6.33 17.01 -6.63
N GLY A 316 6.09 16.29 -5.53
CA GLY A 316 6.79 16.48 -4.25
C GLY A 316 8.29 16.21 -4.43
N ASN A 317 9.14 17.15 -4.02
CA ASN A 317 10.58 17.04 -4.12
C ASN A 317 11.24 17.27 -2.75
N SER A 318 11.99 16.28 -2.25
CA SER A 318 12.76 16.39 -1.02
C SER A 318 14.01 17.26 -1.13
N PHE A 319 14.52 17.51 -2.34
CA PHE A 319 15.76 18.27 -2.55
C PHE A 319 15.66 19.76 -2.17
N GLY A 320 14.45 20.33 -2.20
CA GLY A 320 14.23 21.73 -1.78
C GLY A 320 14.29 21.92 -0.25
N GLN A 321 14.04 20.89 0.53
CA GLN A 321 13.99 20.95 1.99
C GLN A 321 15.37 20.80 2.65
N GLN A 322 16.34 20.19 1.97
CA GLN A 322 17.72 20.05 2.48
C GLN A 322 18.55 21.33 2.42
N LYS A 323 18.20 22.31 1.57
CA LYS A 323 18.95 23.58 1.43
C LYS A 323 18.71 24.58 2.57
N HIS A 324 17.71 24.38 3.39
CA HIS A 324 17.43 25.20 4.57
C HIS A 324 17.65 24.33 5.83
N GLY A 325 18.94 24.20 6.21
CA GLY A 325 19.39 23.42 7.36
C GLY A 325 18.69 23.81 8.66
N GLY A 326 17.68 23.07 9.03
CA GLY A 326 17.01 23.11 10.31
C GLY A 326 16.46 21.72 10.63
N ALA A 327 16.64 21.26 11.85
CA ALA A 327 16.07 20.02 12.35
C ALA A 327 14.57 19.98 12.01
N ILE A 328 14.14 18.98 11.24
CA ILE A 328 12.72 18.84 10.85
C ILE A 328 11.96 18.32 12.07
N VAL A 329 11.42 19.25 12.85
CA VAL A 329 10.34 18.99 13.80
C VAL A 329 9.08 18.74 12.96
N GLY A 330 8.49 17.56 13.11
CA GLY A 330 7.32 17.15 12.34
C GLY A 330 6.18 18.16 12.47
N SER A 331 5.87 18.87 11.37
CA SER A 331 4.69 19.75 11.30
C SER A 331 3.47 18.92 10.87
N ASN A 332 2.71 18.44 11.84
CA ASN A 332 1.29 18.13 11.65
C ASN A 332 0.52 19.45 11.43
N ARG A 333 0.49 19.98 10.22
CA ARG A 333 -0.52 20.98 9.84
C ARG A 333 -1.73 20.27 9.23
N VAL A 334 -2.68 19.99 10.09
CA VAL A 334 -4.07 19.79 9.70
C VAL A 334 -4.59 21.15 9.21
N HIS A 335 -4.82 21.31 7.92
CA HIS A 335 -5.60 22.46 7.42
C HIS A 335 -7.06 22.25 7.77
N SER A 336 -7.48 22.82 8.90
CA SER A 336 -8.88 23.19 9.16
C SER A 336 -9.12 24.53 8.47
N GLY A 337 -9.90 24.51 7.37
CA GLY A 337 -10.48 25.73 6.82
C GLY A 337 -11.46 26.34 7.81
N GLY A 338 -11.19 27.57 8.24
CA GLY A 338 -12.07 28.38 9.07
C GLY A 338 -12.11 29.80 8.53
N MET A 339 -13.30 30.24 8.20
CA MET A 339 -13.69 31.55 7.70
C MET A 339 -13.14 32.70 8.55
N LEU A 340 -12.70 33.74 7.88
CA LEU A 340 -12.47 35.08 8.44
C LEU A 340 -13.77 35.69 9.01
N ALA A 341 -13.76 35.94 10.32
CA ALA A 341 -14.65 36.94 10.92
C ALA A 341 -13.77 38.01 11.55
N LYS A 342 -13.89 39.25 11.04
CA LYS A 342 -13.36 40.47 11.63
C LYS A 342 -14.14 40.80 12.90
N SER A 343 -13.47 41.20 13.99
CA SER A 343 -14.06 42.06 15.01
C SER A 343 -13.01 42.88 15.76
N PRO A 344 -13.36 43.96 16.43
CA PRO A 344 -12.56 45.18 16.55
C PRO A 344 -11.81 45.30 17.88
N SER A 345 -10.83 46.20 17.86
CA SER A 345 -10.01 46.69 18.98
C SER A 345 -10.82 47.19 20.19
N ARG A 346 -10.37 46.86 21.41
CA ARG A 346 -10.54 47.73 22.61
C ARG A 346 -9.34 47.60 23.53
N ASN A 347 -8.89 48.80 23.98
CA ASN A 347 -7.77 49.11 24.85
C ASN A 347 -7.93 48.69 26.31
N GLY A 348 -6.86 48.28 26.96
CA GLY A 348 -6.23 48.49 28.24
C GLY A 348 -7.04 48.25 29.52
N PRO A 349 -6.46 48.38 30.75
CA PRO A 349 -5.06 48.35 31.13
C PRO A 349 -4.73 47.45 32.37
N ALA A 350 -3.41 47.32 32.66
CA ALA A 350 -2.75 47.22 33.99
C ALA A 350 -2.95 46.00 34.90
N GLY A 351 -1.85 45.25 35.05
CA GLY A 351 -1.19 45.02 36.32
C GLY A 351 -1.76 44.03 37.33
N VAL A 352 -1.13 42.89 37.53
CA VAL A 352 -0.76 42.35 38.86
C VAL A 352 0.40 41.40 38.75
N ARG A 353 1.52 41.75 39.41
CA ARG A 353 2.67 40.91 39.72
C ARG A 353 2.31 39.95 40.86
N VAL A 354 2.56 38.65 40.69
CA VAL A 354 2.60 37.72 41.83
C VAL A 354 3.99 37.09 41.91
N GLN A 355 4.63 37.27 43.05
CA GLN A 355 5.94 36.72 43.40
C GLN A 355 5.86 35.23 43.75
N PRO A 356 6.95 34.44 43.59
CA PRO A 356 7.02 33.05 44.00
C PRO A 356 7.27 32.89 45.51
N ARG A 357 6.64 31.86 46.13
CA ARG A 357 6.88 31.41 47.49
C ARG A 357 8.05 30.40 47.57
N PRO A 358 8.79 30.39 48.68
CA PRO A 358 10.00 29.60 48.85
C PRO A 358 9.71 28.14 49.22
N GLN A 359 10.64 27.26 48.84
CA GLN A 359 10.71 25.85 49.24
C GLN A 359 11.13 25.76 50.73
N THR A 360 10.43 24.95 51.51
CA THR A 360 10.88 24.47 52.81
C THR A 360 11.29 23.01 52.72
N HIS A 361 12.57 22.72 52.94
CA HIS A 361 13.08 21.41 53.33
C HIS A 361 12.59 21.03 54.73
N ARG A 362 12.15 19.80 54.91
CA ARG A 362 12.26 18.93 56.09
C ARG A 362 11.98 17.49 55.65
N GLY A 363 12.92 16.65 55.97
CA GLY A 363 13.19 15.70 56.99
C GLY A 363 13.25 14.33 56.40
#